data_18757dfdad9241c120651a102d6b43f1
#
_entry.id   18757dfdad9241c120651a102d6b43f1
#
_cell.length_a   1.000
_cell.length_b   1.000
_cell.length_c   1.000
_cell.angle_alpha   90.00
_cell.angle_beta   90.00
_cell.angle_gamma   90.00
#
_symmetry.space_group_name_H-M   'P 1'
#
loop_
_entity.id
_entity.type
_entity.pdbx_description
1 polymer ?
#
loop_
_entity_poly.entity_id
_entity_poly.type
_entity_poly.pdbx_seq_one_letter_code
_entity_poly.pdbx_strand_id
1 'polypeptide(L)'
;LQNALHLFPPHESGVEPKVMTCSAYEKTGIKEIWENILHYCSETQQSKYFDIRRSEQAKYWMYETINEQLRNRFYQSQKEQIKEAEEKVQHNEESSFAAAFRLLDNYFKEDTKL
;
A
#
# COMPACT_ATOMS: atom_id res chain seq x y z
N LEU A 1 25.71 13.38 -0.94
CA LEU A 1 24.39 13.04 -0.42
C LEU A 1 23.78 14.14 0.45
N GLN A 2 24.52 14.72 1.42
CA GLN A 2 24.03 15.84 2.24
C GLN A 2 23.58 17.04 1.39
N ASN A 3 24.36 17.43 0.38
CA ASN A 3 24.01 18.54 -0.52
C ASN A 3 22.75 18.28 -1.36
N ALA A 4 22.42 17.00 -1.63
CA ALA A 4 21.21 16.63 -2.34
C ALA A 4 19.95 16.75 -1.48
N LEU A 5 20.04 16.58 -0.16
CA LEU A 5 18.91 16.72 0.74
C LEU A 5 18.33 18.13 0.79
N HIS A 6 19.16 19.15 0.61
CA HIS A 6 18.71 20.54 0.59
C HIS A 6 17.89 20.92 -0.66
N LEU A 7 17.89 20.05 -1.68
CA LEU A 7 17.07 20.23 -2.89
C LEU A 7 15.62 19.75 -2.73
N PHE A 8 15.34 18.98 -1.69
CA PHE A 8 14.00 18.51 -1.41
C PHE A 8 13.21 19.52 -0.55
N PRO A 9 11.89 19.61 -0.75
CA PRO A 9 11.06 20.44 0.11
C PRO A 9 11.10 19.91 1.55
N PRO A 10 10.79 20.77 2.56
CA PRO A 10 10.70 20.34 3.96
C PRO A 10 9.79 19.12 4.11
N HIS A 11 10.21 18.13 4.90
CA HIS A 11 9.41 16.95 5.15
C HIS A 11 8.20 17.29 6.03
N GLU A 12 7.05 16.66 5.76
CA GLU A 12 5.79 16.89 6.47
C GLU A 12 5.89 16.63 7.99
N SER A 13 6.84 15.80 8.43
CA SER A 13 7.11 15.53 9.84
C SER A 13 7.64 16.75 10.61
N GLY A 14 8.12 17.79 9.91
CA GLY A 14 8.81 18.93 10.52
C GLY A 14 10.24 18.62 10.99
N VAL A 15 10.71 17.39 10.84
CA VAL A 15 12.06 16.97 11.23
C VAL A 15 12.97 16.94 9.99
N GLU A 16 14.09 17.64 10.07
CA GLU A 16 15.06 17.70 8.98
C GLU A 16 15.79 16.34 8.83
N PRO A 17 15.80 15.75 7.63
CA PRO A 17 16.53 14.51 7.40
C PRO A 17 18.04 14.70 7.50
N LYS A 18 18.74 13.77 8.11
CA LYS A 18 20.19 13.77 8.26
C LYS A 18 20.84 12.59 7.55
N VAL A 19 21.99 12.80 6.96
CA VAL A 19 22.82 11.70 6.44
C VAL A 19 23.85 11.33 7.49
N MET A 20 23.85 10.07 7.86
CA MET A 20 24.78 9.53 8.85
C MET A 20 25.44 8.27 8.28
N THR A 21 26.66 8.00 8.69
CA THR A 21 27.42 6.81 8.31
C THR A 21 27.67 5.94 9.52
N CYS A 22 27.67 4.63 9.32
CA CYS A 22 28.00 3.67 10.37
C CYS A 22 28.76 2.47 9.79
N SER A 23 29.44 1.75 10.64
CA SER A 23 30.06 0.45 10.34
C SER A 23 29.63 -0.57 11.37
N ALA A 24 28.92 -1.62 10.91
CA ALA A 24 28.58 -2.75 11.78
C ALA A 24 29.82 -3.54 12.20
N TYR A 25 30.81 -3.64 11.29
CA TYR A 25 32.05 -4.34 11.54
C TYR A 25 32.91 -3.65 12.61
N GLU A 26 33.10 -2.34 12.50
CA GLU A 26 33.87 -1.52 13.42
C GLU A 26 33.06 -1.07 14.64
N LYS A 27 31.77 -1.30 14.64
CA LYS A 27 30.80 -0.87 15.67
C LYS A 27 30.81 0.65 15.92
N THR A 28 31.03 1.43 14.88
CA THR A 28 31.05 2.90 14.91
C THR A 28 29.81 3.51 14.32
N GLY A 29 29.35 4.64 14.83
CA GLY A 29 28.21 5.41 14.33
C GLY A 29 26.82 4.83 14.66
N ILE A 30 26.73 3.65 15.24
CA ILE A 30 25.45 2.97 15.53
C ILE A 30 24.69 3.69 16.65
N LYS A 31 25.38 4.12 17.69
CA LYS A 31 24.78 4.83 18.81
C LYS A 31 24.19 6.17 18.37
N GLU A 32 24.90 6.91 17.55
CA GLU A 32 24.49 8.21 17.02
C GLU A 32 23.24 8.07 16.13
N ILE A 33 23.17 7.02 15.32
CA ILE A 33 21.97 6.71 14.53
C ILE A 33 20.79 6.39 15.44
N TRP A 34 20.99 5.59 16.49
CA TRP A 34 19.95 5.26 17.44
C TRP A 34 19.43 6.49 18.18
N GLU A 35 20.32 7.36 18.62
CA GLU A 35 19.95 8.63 19.25
C GLU A 35 19.15 9.53 18.31
N ASN A 36 19.51 9.56 17.00
CA ASN A 36 18.77 10.29 16.01
C ASN A 36 17.37 9.70 15.77
N ILE A 37 17.21 8.37 15.79
CA ILE A 37 15.90 7.70 15.71
C ILE A 37 15.04 8.08 16.91
N LEU A 38 15.59 8.04 18.13
CA LEU A 38 14.87 8.43 19.35
C LEU A 38 14.44 9.89 19.32
N HIS A 39 15.30 10.77 18.85
CA HIS A 39 14.99 12.18 18.66
C HIS A 39 13.84 12.37 17.66
N TYR A 40 13.88 11.71 16.50
CA TYR A 40 12.81 11.73 15.50
C TYR A 40 11.48 11.24 16.10
N CYS A 41 11.48 10.15 16.84
CA CYS A 41 10.28 9.64 17.50
C CYS A 41 9.72 10.65 18.51
N SER A 42 10.57 11.29 19.30
CA SER A 42 10.16 12.30 20.27
C SER A 42 9.53 13.52 19.60
N GLU A 43 10.17 14.07 18.59
CA GLU A 43 9.68 15.25 17.85
C GLU A 43 8.35 14.96 17.16
N THR A 44 8.22 13.81 16.51
CA THR A 44 7.00 13.42 15.79
C THR A 44 5.84 13.06 16.72
N GLN A 45 6.11 12.58 17.91
CA GLN A 45 5.08 12.39 18.96
C GLN A 45 4.59 13.72 19.52
N GLN A 46 5.48 14.66 19.81
CA GLN A 46 5.12 15.99 20.31
C GLN A 46 4.29 16.79 19.29
N SER A 47 4.62 16.72 18.01
CA SER A 47 3.87 17.37 16.94
C SER A 47 2.59 16.63 16.53
N LYS A 48 2.28 15.47 17.14
CA LYS A 48 1.21 14.55 16.74
C LYS A 48 1.31 13.99 15.32
N TYR A 49 2.40 14.26 14.62
CA TYR A 49 2.65 13.73 13.27
C TYR A 49 2.67 12.20 13.27
N PHE A 50 3.28 11.60 14.28
CA PHE A 50 3.35 10.15 14.44
C PHE A 50 1.94 9.52 14.53
N ASP A 51 1.06 10.08 15.34
CA ASP A 51 -0.31 9.55 15.50
C ASP A 51 -1.14 9.72 14.25
N ILE A 52 -1.05 10.88 13.59
CA ILE A 52 -1.71 11.14 12.32
C ILE A 52 -1.24 10.14 11.27
N ARG A 53 0.06 9.93 11.15
CA ARG A 53 0.65 9.01 10.18
C ARG A 53 0.22 7.57 10.42
N ARG A 54 0.17 7.13 11.66
CA ARG A 54 -0.32 5.79 12.03
C ARG A 54 -1.81 5.62 11.72
N SER A 55 -2.61 6.64 11.96
CA SER A 55 -4.03 6.64 11.61
C SER A 55 -4.23 6.51 10.09
N GLU A 56 -3.49 7.26 9.29
CA GLU A 56 -3.51 7.15 7.83
C GLU A 56 -3.06 5.78 7.33
N GLN A 57 -2.02 5.22 7.92
CA GLN A 57 -1.56 3.86 7.60
C GLN A 57 -2.62 2.81 7.95
N ALA A 58 -3.27 2.92 9.10
CA ALA A 58 -4.35 2.01 9.48
C ALA A 58 -5.52 2.07 8.49
N LYS A 59 -5.91 3.28 8.07
CA LYS A 59 -6.92 3.49 7.04
C LYS A 59 -6.51 2.87 5.70
N TYR A 60 -5.26 3.08 5.28
CA TYR A 60 -4.72 2.49 4.05
C TYR A 60 -4.81 0.95 4.09
N TRP A 61 -4.34 0.31 5.15
CA TRP A 61 -4.37 -1.14 5.28
C TRP A 61 -5.79 -1.71 5.33
N MET A 62 -6.74 -0.97 5.92
CA MET A 62 -8.15 -1.36 5.88
C MET A 62 -8.65 -1.45 4.43
N TYR A 63 -8.42 -0.43 3.61
CA TYR A 63 -8.84 -0.44 2.21
C TYR A 63 -8.12 -1.50 1.39
N GLU A 64 -6.81 -1.66 1.57
CA GLU A 64 -6.05 -2.70 0.89
C GLU A 64 -6.57 -4.09 1.22
N THR A 65 -6.86 -4.36 2.49
CA THR A 65 -7.43 -5.64 2.92
C THR A 65 -8.80 -5.90 2.28
N ILE A 66 -9.68 -4.89 2.25
CA ILE A 66 -11.00 -4.99 1.60
C ILE A 66 -10.82 -5.32 0.11
N ASN A 67 -9.99 -4.57 -0.60
CA ASN A 67 -9.75 -4.76 -2.02
C ASN A 67 -9.18 -6.16 -2.32
N GLU A 68 -8.21 -6.60 -1.54
CA GLU A 68 -7.60 -7.92 -1.68
C GLU A 68 -8.61 -9.03 -1.43
N GLN A 69 -9.41 -8.94 -0.38
CA GLN A 69 -10.43 -9.95 -0.05
C GLN A 69 -11.53 -10.01 -1.12
N LEU A 70 -12.02 -8.87 -1.60
CA LEU A 70 -13.00 -8.83 -2.68
C LEU A 70 -12.45 -9.44 -3.95
N ARG A 71 -11.22 -9.07 -4.34
CA ARG A 71 -10.54 -9.62 -5.50
C ARG A 71 -10.40 -11.14 -5.41
N ASN A 72 -9.86 -11.64 -4.31
CA ASN A 72 -9.63 -13.06 -4.12
C ASN A 72 -10.91 -13.86 -4.16
N ARG A 73 -11.96 -13.41 -3.47
CA ARG A 73 -13.27 -14.08 -3.48
C ARG A 73 -13.87 -14.11 -4.88
N PHE A 74 -13.83 -12.99 -5.59
CA PHE A 74 -14.34 -12.90 -6.97
C PHE A 74 -13.62 -13.91 -7.88
N TYR A 75 -12.29 -13.89 -7.93
CA TYR A 75 -11.52 -14.78 -8.78
C TYR A 75 -11.66 -16.26 -8.41
N GLN A 76 -11.84 -16.58 -7.14
CA GLN A 76 -12.09 -17.94 -6.70
C GLN A 76 -13.47 -18.44 -7.11
N SER A 77 -14.52 -17.63 -6.88
CA SER A 77 -15.90 -18.00 -7.17
C SER A 77 -16.20 -18.06 -8.66
N GLN A 78 -15.61 -17.18 -9.46
CA GLN A 78 -15.88 -17.03 -10.90
C GLN A 78 -14.81 -17.68 -11.80
N LYS A 79 -13.97 -18.58 -11.27
CA LYS A 79 -12.80 -19.13 -11.97
C LYS A 79 -13.13 -19.75 -13.33
N GLU A 80 -14.18 -20.57 -13.40
CA GLU A 80 -14.58 -21.23 -14.64
C GLU A 80 -15.24 -20.26 -15.62
N GLN A 81 -16.08 -19.36 -15.12
CA GLN A 81 -16.74 -18.33 -15.91
C GLN A 81 -15.74 -17.33 -16.51
N ILE A 82 -14.65 -17.04 -15.78
CA ILE A 82 -13.57 -16.20 -16.29
C ILE A 82 -12.88 -16.85 -17.47
N LYS A 83 -12.55 -18.13 -17.40
CA LYS A 83 -11.93 -18.86 -18.53
C LYS A 83 -12.82 -18.84 -19.79
N GLU A 84 -14.12 -19.10 -19.62
CA GLU A 84 -15.07 -19.03 -20.73
C GLU A 84 -15.14 -17.60 -21.32
N ALA A 85 -15.12 -16.58 -20.46
CA ALA A 85 -15.12 -15.20 -20.91
C ALA A 85 -13.82 -14.82 -21.63
N GLU A 86 -12.67 -15.31 -21.17
CA GLU A 86 -11.39 -15.10 -21.86
C GLU A 86 -11.42 -15.65 -23.30
N GLU A 87 -11.92 -16.85 -23.49
CA GLU A 87 -12.06 -17.47 -24.81
C GLU A 87 -12.96 -16.63 -25.74
N LYS A 88 -14.13 -16.22 -25.25
CA LYS A 88 -15.07 -15.39 -26.02
C LYS A 88 -14.48 -14.03 -26.41
N VAL A 89 -13.78 -13.38 -25.49
CA VAL A 89 -13.11 -12.09 -25.74
C VAL A 89 -11.98 -12.26 -26.75
N GLN A 90 -11.17 -13.32 -26.66
CA GLN A 90 -10.09 -13.60 -27.60
C GLN A 90 -10.60 -13.87 -29.02
N HIS A 91 -11.78 -14.48 -29.17
CA HIS A 91 -12.41 -14.74 -30.47
C HIS A 91 -13.31 -13.60 -30.96
N ASN A 92 -13.31 -12.45 -30.29
CA ASN A 92 -14.16 -11.30 -30.56
C ASN A 92 -15.69 -11.60 -30.56
N GLU A 93 -16.10 -12.62 -29.82
CA GLU A 93 -17.51 -12.98 -29.63
C GLU A 93 -18.20 -12.12 -28.58
N GLU A 94 -17.43 -11.59 -27.64
CA GLU A 94 -17.90 -10.69 -26.59
C GLU A 94 -16.88 -9.57 -26.39
N SER A 95 -17.33 -8.35 -26.11
CA SER A 95 -16.42 -7.27 -25.76
C SER A 95 -15.86 -7.44 -24.34
N SER A 96 -14.63 -6.97 -24.11
CA SER A 96 -14.00 -7.04 -22.77
C SER A 96 -14.83 -6.38 -21.68
N PHE A 97 -15.50 -5.26 -21.99
CA PHE A 97 -16.36 -4.55 -21.04
C PHE A 97 -17.64 -5.34 -20.73
N ALA A 98 -18.29 -5.91 -21.75
CA ALA A 98 -19.50 -6.73 -21.56
C ALA A 98 -19.18 -7.98 -20.72
N ALA A 99 -18.09 -8.67 -21.01
CA ALA A 99 -17.61 -9.82 -20.25
C ALA A 99 -17.37 -9.46 -18.77
N ALA A 100 -16.67 -8.36 -18.52
CA ALA A 100 -16.38 -7.90 -17.16
C ALA A 100 -17.66 -7.58 -16.37
N PHE A 101 -18.59 -6.82 -16.96
CA PHE A 101 -19.85 -6.49 -16.29
C PHE A 101 -20.72 -7.73 -16.04
N ARG A 102 -20.80 -8.64 -17.00
CA ARG A 102 -21.54 -9.91 -16.84
C ARG A 102 -20.98 -10.75 -15.68
N LEU A 103 -19.66 -10.88 -15.60
CA LEU A 103 -19.00 -11.62 -14.51
C LEU A 103 -19.26 -10.99 -13.15
N LEU A 104 -19.19 -9.66 -13.04
CA LEU A 104 -19.48 -8.94 -11.81
C LEU A 104 -20.96 -9.07 -11.41
N ASP A 105 -21.88 -8.93 -12.34
CA ASP A 105 -23.32 -9.09 -12.09
C ASP A 105 -23.68 -10.49 -11.60
N ASN A 106 -23.05 -11.52 -12.16
CA ASN A 106 -23.23 -12.88 -11.71
C ASN A 106 -22.74 -13.08 -10.29
N TYR A 107 -21.54 -12.58 -9.99
CA TYR A 107 -20.97 -12.63 -8.64
C TYR A 107 -21.87 -11.98 -7.61
N PHE A 108 -22.36 -10.78 -7.85
CA PHE A 108 -23.23 -10.06 -6.91
C PHE A 108 -24.61 -10.72 -6.74
N LYS A 109 -25.15 -11.36 -7.77
CA LYS A 109 -26.43 -12.11 -7.68
C LYS A 109 -26.27 -13.40 -6.87
N GLU A 110 -25.13 -14.06 -6.97
CA GLU A 110 -24.84 -15.27 -6.16
C GLU A 110 -24.66 -14.94 -4.69
N ASP A 111 -23.97 -13.84 -4.38
CA ASP A 111 -23.72 -13.39 -3.00
C ASP A 111 -25.00 -12.91 -2.29
N THR A 112 -26.01 -12.45 -3.05
CA THR A 112 -27.30 -11.98 -2.51
C THR A 112 -28.25 -13.15 -2.15
N LYS A 113 -27.94 -14.39 -2.55
CA LYS A 113 -28.75 -15.58 -2.23
C LYS A 113 -28.37 -16.27 -0.92
N LEU A 114 -27.39 -15.74 -0.21
CA LEU A 114 -27.00 -16.15 1.13
C LEU A 114 -27.70 -15.29 2.19
#